data_5f86923f820a62b5acd559e80999b333
#
_entry.id   5f86923f820a62b5acd559e80999b333
#
_cell.length_a   1.000
_cell.length_b   1.000
_cell.length_c   1.000
_cell.angle_alpha   90.00
_cell.angle_beta   90.00
_cell.angle_gamma   90.00
#
_symmetry.space_group_name_H-M   'P 1'
#
loop_
_entity.id
_entity.type
_entity.pdbx_description
1 polymer ?
#
loop_
_entity_poly.entity_id
_entity_poly.type
_entity_poly.pdbx_seq_one_letter_code
_entity_poly.pdbx_strand_id
1 'polypeptide(L)'
;TLITETGEPWSPRNANKKRYGEMVTLKWGLANSDNWISAYLMGKLNPYELVRLIHSFGVRNKAIDPVVSLCLGPCEISVGEMVSAYTAFANKGIRVAPLFVTRIEDNEGNVISTFAPQMEEVISVSSVYKMLVMLRAVINEGTGARVRRYGITADMGGKTGTTNDNSDS
;
A
#
# COMPACT_ATOMS: atom_id res chain seq x y z
N THR A 1 -16.41 -14.17 -7.05
CA THR A 1 -17.45 -13.14 -7.13
C THR A 1 -17.81 -12.70 -5.73
N LEU A 2 -17.77 -11.42 -5.50
CA LEU A 2 -18.26 -10.78 -4.28
C LEU A 2 -19.63 -10.16 -4.55
N ILE A 3 -20.35 -9.83 -3.48
CA ILE A 3 -21.61 -9.09 -3.58
C ILE A 3 -21.32 -7.65 -3.14
N THR A 4 -21.72 -6.70 -3.96
CA THR A 4 -21.60 -5.27 -3.66
C THR A 4 -22.63 -4.86 -2.60
N GLU A 5 -22.50 -3.64 -2.10
CA GLU A 5 -23.42 -3.03 -1.16
C GLU A 5 -24.84 -2.88 -1.73
N THR A 6 -24.96 -2.83 -3.08
CA THR A 6 -26.23 -2.80 -3.80
C THR A 6 -26.80 -4.18 -4.09
N GLY A 7 -26.14 -5.26 -3.66
CA GLY A 7 -26.58 -6.64 -3.89
C GLY A 7 -26.16 -7.22 -5.24
N GLU A 8 -25.42 -6.46 -6.06
CA GLU A 8 -24.99 -6.91 -7.37
C GLU A 8 -23.71 -7.79 -7.30
N PRO A 9 -23.61 -8.83 -8.12
CA PRO A 9 -22.40 -9.64 -8.19
C PRO A 9 -21.25 -8.86 -8.84
N TRP A 10 -20.11 -8.84 -8.17
CA TRP A 10 -18.89 -8.18 -8.66
C TRP A 10 -17.71 -9.14 -8.73
N SER A 11 -16.98 -9.08 -9.82
CA SER A 11 -15.75 -9.86 -10.00
C SER A 11 -14.76 -9.03 -10.83
N PRO A 12 -13.55 -8.79 -10.33
CA PRO A 12 -12.55 -8.02 -11.07
C PRO A 12 -12.01 -8.81 -12.27
N ARG A 13 -11.43 -8.07 -13.21
CA ARG A 13 -10.67 -8.67 -14.31
C ARG A 13 -9.20 -8.72 -13.95
N ASN A 14 -8.52 -9.80 -14.30
CA ASN A 14 -7.07 -9.91 -14.26
C ASN A 14 -6.46 -9.49 -15.60
N ALA A 15 -5.39 -8.71 -15.56
CA ALA A 15 -4.57 -8.41 -16.73
C ALA A 15 -3.84 -9.66 -17.24
N ASN A 16 -3.50 -10.57 -16.34
CA ASN A 16 -2.82 -11.82 -16.63
C ASN A 16 -3.66 -13.02 -16.17
N LYS A 17 -3.89 -13.99 -17.07
CA LYS A 17 -4.67 -15.20 -16.80
C LYS A 17 -3.78 -16.43 -16.47
N LYS A 18 -2.52 -16.22 -16.13
CA LYS A 18 -1.63 -17.30 -15.75
C LYS A 18 -2.12 -18.00 -14.46
N ARG A 19 -1.97 -19.30 -14.39
CA ARG A 19 -2.30 -20.14 -13.25
C ARG A 19 -3.77 -20.08 -12.81
N TYR A 20 -4.63 -19.92 -13.79
CA TYR A 20 -6.07 -19.87 -13.59
C TYR A 20 -6.58 -21.21 -13.02
N GLY A 21 -7.36 -21.15 -11.90
CA GLY A 21 -7.88 -22.35 -11.23
C GLY A 21 -6.87 -23.13 -10.40
N GLU A 22 -5.63 -22.63 -10.28
CA GLU A 22 -4.61 -23.26 -9.43
C GLU A 22 -4.60 -22.68 -8.02
N MET A 23 -4.18 -23.48 -7.05
CA MET A 23 -3.84 -22.98 -5.71
C MET A 23 -2.50 -22.25 -5.77
N VAL A 24 -2.48 -21.00 -5.35
CA VAL A 24 -1.29 -20.15 -5.34
C VAL A 24 -1.09 -19.51 -3.98
N THR A 25 0.13 -19.04 -3.70
CA THR A 25 0.43 -18.35 -2.46
C THR A 25 0.00 -16.88 -2.52
N LEU A 26 -0.22 -16.24 -1.37
CA LEU A 26 -0.44 -14.79 -1.29
C LEU A 26 0.77 -14.00 -1.82
N LYS A 27 1.98 -14.51 -1.60
CA LYS A 27 3.22 -13.95 -2.17
C LYS A 27 3.14 -13.88 -3.70
N TRP A 28 2.74 -14.97 -4.34
CA TRP A 28 2.57 -15.02 -5.80
C TRP A 28 1.49 -14.03 -6.25
N GLY A 29 0.36 -13.99 -5.55
CA GLY A 29 -0.76 -13.11 -5.85
C GLY A 29 -0.36 -11.63 -5.83
N LEU A 30 0.33 -11.18 -4.79
CA LEU A 30 0.81 -9.81 -4.70
C LEU A 30 1.89 -9.52 -5.74
N ALA A 31 2.85 -10.44 -5.93
CA ALA A 31 3.94 -10.29 -6.90
C ALA A 31 3.42 -10.10 -8.33
N ASN A 32 2.36 -10.82 -8.70
CA ASN A 32 1.76 -10.76 -10.03
C ASN A 32 0.56 -9.80 -10.13
N SER A 33 0.26 -9.07 -9.07
CA SER A 33 -0.87 -8.12 -9.03
C SER A 33 -2.20 -8.78 -9.40
N ASP A 34 -2.47 -9.96 -8.82
CA ASP A 34 -3.66 -10.74 -9.11
C ASP A 34 -4.89 -10.16 -8.40
N ASN A 35 -5.81 -9.62 -9.17
CA ASN A 35 -7.02 -8.98 -8.67
C ASN A 35 -8.00 -9.97 -8.02
N TRP A 36 -8.00 -11.22 -8.43
CA TRP A 36 -8.88 -12.24 -7.84
C TRP A 36 -8.47 -12.63 -6.44
N ILE A 37 -7.15 -12.68 -6.18
CA ILE A 37 -6.65 -12.90 -4.83
C ILE A 37 -6.97 -11.71 -3.94
N SER A 38 -6.83 -10.48 -4.44
CA SER A 38 -7.25 -9.28 -3.70
C SER A 38 -8.75 -9.33 -3.36
N ALA A 39 -9.60 -9.67 -4.34
CA ALA A 39 -11.02 -9.83 -4.11
C ALA A 39 -11.34 -10.98 -3.13
N TYR A 40 -10.63 -12.12 -3.23
CA TYR A 40 -10.79 -13.22 -2.29
C TYR A 40 -10.50 -12.80 -0.85
N LEU A 41 -9.42 -12.04 -0.64
CA LEU A 41 -9.07 -11.51 0.68
C LEU A 41 -10.12 -10.50 1.16
N MET A 42 -10.59 -9.62 0.28
CA MET A 42 -11.64 -8.66 0.60
C MET A 42 -12.94 -9.33 1.05
N GLY A 43 -13.27 -10.48 0.46
CA GLY A 43 -14.42 -11.28 0.89
C GLY A 43 -14.31 -11.87 2.30
N LYS A 44 -13.11 -11.80 2.91
CA LYS A 44 -12.85 -12.22 4.30
C LYS A 44 -12.71 -11.05 5.27
N LEU A 45 -12.73 -9.83 4.75
CA LEU A 45 -12.58 -8.58 5.51
C LEU A 45 -13.87 -7.78 5.47
N ASN A 46 -14.04 -6.92 6.46
CA ASN A 46 -15.04 -5.88 6.42
C ASN A 46 -14.46 -4.63 5.73
N PRO A 47 -15.08 -4.08 4.68
CA PRO A 47 -14.60 -2.87 4.00
C PRO A 47 -14.34 -1.69 4.94
N TYR A 48 -15.16 -1.52 5.98
CA TYR A 48 -14.95 -0.47 6.99
C TYR A 48 -13.65 -0.65 7.78
N GLU A 49 -13.24 -1.90 8.04
CA GLU A 49 -11.96 -2.17 8.71
C GLU A 49 -10.78 -1.83 7.80
N LEU A 50 -10.91 -2.07 6.50
CA LEU A 50 -9.89 -1.67 5.53
C LEU A 50 -9.76 -0.15 5.47
N VAL A 51 -10.87 0.60 5.44
CA VAL A 51 -10.86 2.07 5.49
C VAL A 51 -10.17 2.57 6.76
N ARG A 52 -10.49 2.00 7.92
CA ARG A 52 -9.83 2.34 9.18
C ARG A 52 -8.33 2.09 9.15
N LEU A 53 -7.92 0.96 8.58
CA LEU A 53 -6.50 0.63 8.42
C LEU A 53 -5.80 1.63 7.50
N ILE A 54 -6.39 1.98 6.37
CA ILE A 54 -5.86 3.00 5.45
C ILE A 54 -5.66 4.33 6.19
N HIS A 55 -6.64 4.78 6.96
CA HIS A 55 -6.51 6.00 7.77
C HIS A 55 -5.40 5.88 8.82
N SER A 56 -5.23 4.73 9.45
CA SER A 56 -4.15 4.51 10.44
C SER A 56 -2.76 4.63 9.83
N PHE A 57 -2.60 4.35 8.53
CA PHE A 57 -1.38 4.57 7.78
C PHE A 57 -1.12 6.04 7.42
N GLY A 58 -1.98 6.96 7.84
CA GLY A 58 -1.80 8.40 7.67
C GLY A 58 -2.53 9.01 6.48
N VAL A 59 -3.35 8.25 5.78
CA VAL A 59 -4.21 8.76 4.71
C VAL A 59 -5.34 9.59 5.33
N ARG A 60 -5.48 10.86 4.90
CA ARG A 60 -6.42 11.82 5.46
C ARG A 60 -7.71 11.98 4.66
N ASN A 61 -7.77 11.39 3.46
CA ASN A 61 -8.98 11.41 2.64
C ASN A 61 -10.15 10.79 3.41
N LYS A 62 -11.17 11.59 3.73
CA LYS A 62 -12.37 11.13 4.44
C LYS A 62 -13.45 10.57 3.51
N ALA A 63 -13.26 10.72 2.20
CA ALA A 63 -14.21 10.28 1.17
C ALA A 63 -13.88 8.89 0.61
N ILE A 64 -13.19 8.04 1.38
CA ILE A 64 -12.92 6.66 0.98
C ILE A 64 -14.16 5.83 1.27
N ASP A 65 -14.80 5.34 0.21
CA ASP A 65 -15.99 4.51 0.32
C ASP A 65 -15.63 3.09 0.78
N PRO A 66 -16.33 2.55 1.79
CA PRO A 66 -16.12 1.20 2.30
C PRO A 66 -16.81 0.16 1.40
N VAL A 67 -16.34 0.05 0.17
CA VAL A 67 -16.89 -0.84 -0.87
C VAL A 67 -15.94 -2.02 -1.15
N VAL A 68 -16.48 -3.12 -1.65
CA VAL A 68 -15.66 -4.32 -1.93
C VAL A 68 -14.57 -4.08 -2.98
N SER A 69 -14.79 -3.17 -3.92
CA SER A 69 -13.79 -2.80 -4.94
C SER A 69 -12.61 -2.02 -4.37
N LEU A 70 -12.68 -1.55 -3.11
CA LEU A 70 -11.57 -0.85 -2.44
C LEU A 70 -10.27 -1.68 -2.40
N CYS A 71 -10.38 -3.01 -2.44
CA CYS A 71 -9.21 -3.90 -2.52
C CYS A 71 -8.35 -3.69 -3.78
N LEU A 72 -8.86 -3.00 -4.78
CA LEU A 72 -8.13 -2.63 -6.01
C LEU A 72 -7.62 -1.19 -5.98
N GLY A 73 -7.87 -0.45 -4.90
CA GLY A 73 -7.31 0.87 -4.65
C GLY A 73 -7.99 2.07 -5.32
N PRO A 74 -9.33 2.08 -5.58
CA PRO A 74 -10.00 3.23 -6.15
C PRO A 74 -10.20 4.35 -5.12
N CYS A 75 -9.12 4.89 -4.58
CA CYS A 75 -9.16 6.01 -3.66
C CYS A 75 -7.98 6.95 -3.91
N GLU A 76 -8.22 8.23 -3.68
CA GLU A 76 -7.20 9.24 -3.85
C GLU A 76 -6.32 9.33 -2.59
N ILE A 77 -5.01 9.19 -2.82
CA ILE A 77 -3.97 9.29 -1.79
C ILE A 77 -2.85 10.19 -2.35
N SER A 78 -2.41 11.18 -1.59
CA SER A 78 -1.29 12.00 -2.03
C SER A 78 0.03 11.22 -1.99
N VAL A 79 0.99 11.63 -2.83
CA VAL A 79 2.34 11.05 -2.83
C VAL A 79 2.99 11.13 -1.44
N GLY A 80 2.84 12.27 -0.75
CA GLY A 80 3.36 12.45 0.61
C GLY A 80 2.75 11.48 1.62
N GLU A 81 1.44 11.24 1.55
CA GLU A 81 0.75 10.25 2.38
C GLU A 81 1.19 8.82 2.06
N MET A 82 1.40 8.50 0.78
CA MET A 82 1.89 7.19 0.36
C MET A 82 3.31 6.95 0.87
N VAL A 83 4.21 7.92 0.76
CA VAL A 83 5.57 7.84 1.32
C VAL A 83 5.51 7.62 2.83
N SER A 84 4.71 8.40 3.55
CA SER A 84 4.53 8.24 5.00
C SER A 84 3.99 6.86 5.37
N ALA A 85 3.01 6.35 4.64
CA ALA A 85 2.45 5.01 4.85
C ALA A 85 3.52 3.91 4.69
N TYR A 86 4.34 4.00 3.65
CA TYR A 86 5.41 3.03 3.39
C TYR A 86 6.54 3.08 4.44
N THR A 87 6.71 4.17 5.18
CA THR A 87 7.67 4.19 6.31
C THR A 87 7.36 3.12 7.33
N ALA A 88 6.11 2.73 7.52
CA ALA A 88 5.72 1.65 8.43
C ALA A 88 6.35 0.32 8.06
N PHE A 89 6.46 0.00 6.77
CA PHE A 89 7.12 -1.23 6.31
C PHE A 89 8.64 -1.18 6.49
N ALA A 90 9.25 -0.02 6.29
CA ALA A 90 10.69 0.17 6.50
C ALA A 90 11.08 0.27 7.99
N ASN A 91 10.15 0.61 8.87
CA ASN A 91 10.38 0.94 10.27
C ASN A 91 9.60 0.03 11.24
N LYS A 92 9.59 -1.27 10.98
CA LYS A 92 9.05 -2.32 11.88
C LYS A 92 7.59 -2.11 12.30
N GLY A 93 6.78 -1.50 11.44
CA GLY A 93 5.37 -1.23 11.70
C GLY A 93 5.08 0.15 12.28
N ILE A 94 6.11 0.97 12.44
CA ILE A 94 5.99 2.34 12.96
C ILE A 94 5.96 3.31 11.78
N ARG A 95 4.83 3.96 11.55
CA ARG A 95 4.69 5.02 10.57
C ARG A 95 5.33 6.30 11.09
N VAL A 96 6.05 6.99 10.23
CA VAL A 96 6.64 8.30 10.52
C VAL A 96 5.90 9.37 9.72
N ALA A 97 5.34 10.35 10.41
CA ALA A 97 4.69 11.48 9.76
C ALA A 97 5.75 12.39 9.10
N PRO A 98 5.47 12.94 7.90
CA PRO A 98 6.37 13.89 7.26
C PRO A 98 6.63 15.10 8.14
N LEU A 99 7.88 15.53 8.22
CA LEU A 99 8.30 16.71 8.95
C LEU A 99 9.05 17.65 8.01
N PHE A 100 8.51 18.85 7.79
CA PHE A 100 9.07 19.84 6.86
C PHE A 100 9.89 20.93 7.58
N VAL A 101 9.62 21.14 8.87
CA VAL A 101 10.31 22.12 9.71
C VAL A 101 10.84 21.41 10.93
N THR A 102 12.15 21.40 11.12
CA THR A 102 12.79 20.77 12.29
C THR A 102 12.98 21.75 13.43
N ARG A 103 13.22 23.02 13.10
CA ARG A 103 13.37 24.09 14.11
C ARG A 103 13.14 25.47 13.50
N ILE A 104 12.84 26.41 14.36
CA ILE A 104 12.73 27.83 14.05
C ILE A 104 13.78 28.56 14.88
N GLU A 105 14.55 29.44 14.24
CA GLU A 105 15.60 30.25 14.87
C GLU A 105 15.30 31.74 14.64
N ASP A 106 15.78 32.59 15.54
CA ASP A 106 15.80 34.03 15.35
C ASP A 106 16.98 34.45 14.46
N ASN A 107 17.09 35.74 14.17
CA ASN A 107 18.17 36.31 13.35
C ASN A 107 19.56 36.18 13.99
N GLU A 108 19.63 35.90 15.27
CA GLU A 108 20.87 35.69 16.03
C GLU A 108 21.27 34.21 16.16
N GLY A 109 20.42 33.30 15.62
CA GLY A 109 20.67 31.86 15.67
C GLY A 109 20.14 31.19 16.95
N ASN A 110 19.38 31.92 17.79
CA ASN A 110 18.77 31.31 18.96
C ASN A 110 17.56 30.47 18.54
N VAL A 111 17.48 29.24 19.06
CA VAL A 111 16.37 28.33 18.77
C VAL A 111 15.11 28.80 19.49
N ILE A 112 14.06 29.15 18.73
CA ILE A 112 12.75 29.53 19.24
C ILE A 112 11.89 28.31 19.50
N SER A 113 11.91 27.34 18.58
CA SER A 113 11.10 26.13 18.65
C SER A 113 11.77 24.98 17.90
N THR A 114 11.56 23.76 18.40
CA THR A 114 11.98 22.53 17.76
C THR A 114 10.80 21.60 17.56
N PHE A 115 10.84 20.80 16.48
CA PHE A 115 9.81 19.85 16.13
C PHE A 115 10.43 18.46 15.95
N ALA A 116 9.73 17.43 16.40
CA ALA A 116 10.09 16.04 16.16
C ALA A 116 9.02 15.35 15.31
N PRO A 117 9.38 14.37 14.45
CA PRO A 117 8.40 13.62 13.68
C PRO A 117 7.50 12.83 14.64
N GLN A 118 6.20 12.84 14.34
CA GLN A 118 5.26 11.97 15.02
C GLN A 118 5.41 10.53 14.50
N MET A 119 5.48 9.58 15.43
CA MET A 119 5.59 8.16 15.14
C MET A 119 4.42 7.42 15.76
N GLU A 120 3.88 6.45 15.00
CA GLU A 120 2.73 5.67 15.43
C GLU A 120 2.88 4.23 14.97
N GLU A 121 2.72 3.27 15.88
CA GLU A 121 2.64 1.86 15.52
C GLU A 121 1.30 1.59 14.83
N VAL A 122 1.33 1.11 13.60
CA VAL A 122 0.13 0.87 12.78
C VAL A 122 -0.10 -0.60 12.45
N ILE A 123 0.97 -1.39 12.40
CA ILE A 123 0.91 -2.85 12.21
C ILE A 123 2.00 -3.54 13.03
N SER A 124 1.80 -4.83 13.30
CA SER A 124 2.77 -5.62 14.06
C SER A 124 4.06 -5.89 13.28
N VAL A 125 5.17 -6.08 13.98
CA VAL A 125 6.46 -6.47 13.39
C VAL A 125 6.33 -7.74 12.55
N SER A 126 5.56 -8.73 13.01
CA SER A 126 5.31 -9.97 12.28
C SER A 126 4.61 -9.73 10.94
N SER A 127 3.59 -8.85 10.92
CA SER A 127 2.89 -8.48 9.69
C SER A 127 3.79 -7.72 8.72
N VAL A 128 4.64 -6.82 9.23
CA VAL A 128 5.65 -6.11 8.44
C VAL A 128 6.59 -7.09 7.74
N TYR A 129 7.14 -8.05 8.49
CA TYR A 129 8.06 -9.03 7.93
C TYR A 129 7.43 -9.82 6.77
N LYS A 130 6.19 -10.30 6.97
CA LYS A 130 5.44 -11.01 5.92
C LYS A 130 5.19 -10.11 4.70
N MET A 131 4.82 -8.85 4.93
CA MET A 131 4.58 -7.90 3.85
C MET A 131 5.88 -7.58 3.09
N LEU A 132 7.00 -7.38 3.77
CA LEU A 132 8.29 -7.14 3.14
C LEU A 132 8.72 -8.30 2.24
N VAL A 133 8.52 -9.55 2.66
CA VAL A 133 8.77 -10.73 1.83
C VAL A 133 7.94 -10.68 0.54
N MET A 134 6.66 -10.30 0.63
CA MET A 134 5.79 -10.20 -0.53
C MET A 134 6.14 -9.01 -1.43
N LEU A 135 6.46 -7.84 -0.86
CA LEU A 135 6.86 -6.65 -1.62
C LEU A 135 8.19 -6.85 -2.36
N ARG A 136 9.14 -7.58 -1.76
CA ARG A 136 10.39 -7.99 -2.44
C ARG A 136 10.11 -8.92 -3.60
N ALA A 137 9.14 -9.81 -3.48
CA ALA A 137 8.74 -10.70 -4.57
C ALA A 137 8.18 -9.95 -5.78
N VAL A 138 7.49 -8.82 -5.59
CA VAL A 138 7.03 -7.94 -6.70
C VAL A 138 8.22 -7.52 -7.57
N ILE A 139 9.34 -7.15 -6.95
CA ILE A 139 10.54 -6.66 -7.63
C ILE A 139 11.39 -7.81 -8.19
N ASN A 140 11.47 -8.93 -7.51
CA ASN A 140 12.35 -10.04 -7.90
C ASN A 140 11.69 -11.03 -8.86
N GLU A 141 10.39 -11.24 -8.75
CA GLU A 141 9.66 -12.32 -9.44
C GLU A 141 8.39 -11.84 -10.14
N GLY A 142 7.96 -10.59 -9.92
CA GLY A 142 6.63 -10.11 -10.29
C GLY A 142 6.62 -8.94 -11.27
N THR A 143 5.55 -8.14 -11.17
CA THR A 143 5.28 -7.02 -12.07
C THR A 143 6.34 -5.91 -12.04
N GLY A 144 7.06 -5.77 -10.93
CA GLY A 144 8.16 -4.82 -10.74
C GLY A 144 9.53 -5.31 -11.21
N ALA A 145 9.66 -6.56 -11.69
CA ALA A 145 10.94 -7.16 -12.07
C ALA A 145 11.67 -6.40 -13.20
N ARG A 146 10.95 -5.57 -13.93
CA ARG A 146 11.49 -4.72 -15.00
C ARG A 146 12.64 -3.82 -14.49
N VAL A 147 12.59 -3.37 -13.25
CA VAL A 147 13.63 -2.53 -12.65
C VAL A 147 15.02 -3.20 -12.67
N ARG A 148 15.05 -4.53 -12.57
CA ARG A 148 16.28 -5.33 -12.60
C ARG A 148 16.98 -5.27 -13.96
N ARG A 149 16.25 -5.06 -15.05
CA ARG A 149 16.79 -4.95 -16.40
C ARG A 149 17.62 -3.66 -16.60
N TYR A 150 17.42 -2.67 -15.74
CA TYR A 150 18.20 -1.43 -15.75
C TYR A 150 19.42 -1.47 -14.83
N GLY A 151 19.84 -2.67 -14.39
CA GLY A 151 21.04 -2.87 -13.59
C GLY A 151 20.88 -2.50 -12.10
N ILE A 152 19.67 -2.23 -11.64
CA ILE A 152 19.42 -1.94 -10.22
C ILE A 152 19.37 -3.27 -9.46
N THR A 153 20.40 -3.53 -8.64
CA THR A 153 20.58 -4.78 -7.87
C THR A 153 20.26 -4.63 -6.38
N ALA A 154 20.03 -3.42 -5.90
CA ALA A 154 19.74 -3.14 -4.50
C ALA A 154 18.59 -4.01 -3.97
N ASP A 155 18.67 -4.35 -2.67
CA ASP A 155 17.56 -5.01 -1.98
C ASP A 155 16.41 -4.02 -1.82
N MET A 156 15.28 -4.31 -2.46
CA MET A 156 14.13 -3.42 -2.50
C MET A 156 12.83 -4.20 -2.60
N GLY A 157 11.78 -3.59 -2.12
CA GLY A 157 10.41 -4.01 -2.28
C GLY A 157 9.54 -2.88 -2.82
N GLY A 158 8.42 -3.20 -3.38
CA GLY A 158 7.49 -2.20 -3.90
C GLY A 158 6.24 -2.84 -4.46
N LYS A 159 5.36 -2.00 -5.01
CA LYS A 159 4.14 -2.44 -5.68
C LYS A 159 3.88 -1.55 -6.90
N THR A 160 3.58 -2.17 -8.02
CA THR A 160 3.17 -1.47 -9.23
C THR A 160 1.69 -1.09 -9.14
N GLY A 161 1.33 0.05 -9.70
CA GLY A 161 -0.06 0.49 -9.87
C GLY A 161 -0.35 0.83 -11.33
N THR A 162 -1.62 0.77 -11.70
CA THR A 162 -2.10 1.23 -13.00
C THR A 162 -3.55 1.65 -12.83
N THR A 163 -3.87 2.87 -13.21
CA THR A 163 -5.25 3.37 -13.24
C THR A 163 -5.91 3.06 -14.59
N ASN A 164 -7.24 3.08 -14.63
CA ASN A 164 -7.98 2.81 -15.87
C ASN A 164 -7.64 3.81 -16.99
N ASP A 165 -7.35 5.06 -16.61
CA ASP A 165 -7.05 6.15 -17.54
C ASP A 165 -5.54 6.43 -17.69
N ASN A 166 -4.70 5.55 -17.11
CA ASN A 166 -3.24 5.72 -17.04
C ASN A 166 -2.81 7.10 -16.49
N SER A 167 -3.63 7.69 -15.63
CA SER A 167 -3.37 9.01 -15.04
C SER A 167 -2.22 8.96 -14.03
N ASP A 168 -2.07 7.81 -13.37
CA ASP A 168 -1.00 7.52 -12.41
C ASP A 168 -0.44 6.12 -12.67
N SER A 169 0.85 6.02 -12.83
CA SER A 169 1.55 4.76 -13.07
C SER A 169 2.88 4.71 -12.33
#